data_81f3508886ba87296a87780ed39ccc61
#
_entry.id   81f3508886ba87296a87780ed39ccc61
#
_cell.length_a   1.000
_cell.length_b   1.000
_cell.length_c   1.000
_cell.angle_alpha   90.00
_cell.angle_beta   90.00
_cell.angle_gamma   90.00
#
_symmetry.space_group_name_H-M   'P 1'
#
loop_
_entity.id
_entity.type
_entity.pdbx_description
1 polymer ?
#
loop_
_entity_poly.entity_id
_entity_poly.type
_entity_poly.pdbx_seq_one_letter_code
_entity_poly.pdbx_strand_id
1 'polypeptide(L)'
;MKGKISSKTIYDTIKDQIHKERFPQGSMLPAELTLAQKYLVSRPTIAKVYNQLQDEGLVQKTKGLGTIVTHQHSNTTYTFGLLLPGAGESEIFSIINDQLLSQSEAGSFNCLWEGATAGSAEIRKMLIESYCESYINKKVDGIFFSPLERVQDADELNLKICTAIQDAGIPLVLIDRNIRISPERCAFDVVSVDNFNAGSVMAKHLLDQGCEELHFFYRPDSASSIDLRISGIRDMVEKQGRLFTANNLFCGNPEDLEFVKKMKITSGKTGIICANDSTAAVLMSSLDALGVEICSDVLICGYDDMKYSKHLKHSLTSFRQPCEEIANISIELLMRRLKDNNRFPITINLAGEIVIRESSQFL
;
A
#
# COMPACT_ATOMS: atom_id res chain seq x y z
N MET A 1 28.45 -23.58 21.31
CA MET A 1 29.30 -22.84 20.35
C MET A 1 28.61 -21.51 20.07
N LYS A 2 29.12 -20.33 20.54
CA LYS A 2 28.56 -19.05 20.18
C LYS A 2 28.93 -18.76 18.73
N GLY A 3 27.92 -18.60 17.86
CA GLY A 3 28.10 -18.32 16.44
C GLY A 3 29.00 -17.10 16.22
N LYS A 4 29.92 -17.21 15.27
CA LYS A 4 30.86 -16.15 14.88
C LYS A 4 30.05 -14.98 14.31
N ILE A 5 30.04 -13.81 14.99
CA ILE A 5 29.33 -12.61 14.51
C ILE A 5 29.92 -12.18 13.17
N SER A 6 29.08 -12.01 12.15
CA SER A 6 29.54 -11.61 10.81
C SER A 6 29.97 -10.15 10.76
N SER A 7 30.87 -9.79 9.84
CA SER A 7 31.26 -8.38 9.60
C SER A 7 30.04 -7.53 9.21
N LYS A 8 29.05 -8.11 8.52
CA LYS A 8 27.80 -7.44 8.16
C LYS A 8 26.98 -7.07 9.39
N THR A 9 26.81 -8.02 10.33
CA THR A 9 26.07 -7.75 11.58
C THR A 9 26.73 -6.65 12.43
N ILE A 10 28.08 -6.62 12.48
CA ILE A 10 28.82 -5.57 13.18
C ILE A 10 28.64 -4.21 12.50
N TYR A 11 28.69 -4.19 11.15
CA TYR A 11 28.47 -2.99 10.36
C TYR A 11 27.06 -2.44 10.61
N ASP A 12 26.01 -3.27 10.48
CA ASP A 12 24.61 -2.87 10.69
C ASP A 12 24.41 -2.34 12.13
N THR A 13 25.02 -2.98 13.13
CA THR A 13 24.95 -2.53 14.55
C THR A 13 25.60 -1.16 14.75
N ILE A 14 26.80 -0.92 14.19
CA ILE A 14 27.49 0.38 14.38
C ILE A 14 26.77 1.47 13.60
N LYS A 15 26.29 1.19 12.39
CA LYS A 15 25.49 2.09 11.58
C LYS A 15 24.22 2.53 12.32
N ASP A 16 23.47 1.58 12.89
CA ASP A 16 22.29 1.85 13.70
C ASP A 16 22.63 2.72 14.94
N GLN A 17 23.77 2.48 15.60
CA GLN A 17 24.20 3.29 16.74
C GLN A 17 24.60 4.71 16.35
N ILE A 18 25.15 4.93 15.14
CA ILE A 18 25.43 6.26 14.60
C ILE A 18 24.11 6.97 14.32
N HIS A 19 23.16 6.30 13.62
CA HIS A 19 21.86 6.89 13.33
C HIS A 19 21.01 7.18 14.56
N LYS A 20 21.13 6.39 15.63
CA LYS A 20 20.48 6.63 16.94
C LYS A 20 21.26 7.57 17.87
N GLU A 21 22.22 8.31 17.34
CA GLU A 21 23.08 9.27 18.07
C GLU A 21 23.80 8.70 19.31
N ARG A 22 23.91 7.37 19.43
CA ARG A 22 24.78 6.79 20.46
C ARG A 22 26.27 7.13 20.23
N PHE A 23 26.60 7.48 19.00
CA PHE A 23 27.84 8.12 18.59
C PHE A 23 27.46 9.39 17.81
N PRO A 24 27.34 10.56 18.54
CA PRO A 24 26.97 11.81 17.91
C PRO A 24 28.04 12.32 16.96
N GLN A 25 27.68 13.22 16.03
CA GLN A 25 28.62 13.85 15.13
C GLN A 25 29.80 14.48 15.89
N GLY A 26 30.99 14.32 15.36
CA GLY A 26 32.24 14.77 15.97
C GLY A 26 32.77 13.86 17.09
N SER A 27 31.98 12.86 17.53
CA SER A 27 32.45 11.86 18.48
C SER A 27 33.39 10.85 17.82
N MET A 28 34.26 10.24 18.60
CA MET A 28 35.13 9.17 18.14
C MET A 28 34.45 7.80 18.30
N LEU A 29 34.51 6.98 17.27
CA LEU A 29 34.22 5.58 17.42
C LEU A 29 35.29 4.87 18.26
N PRO A 30 34.94 3.79 18.99
CA PRO A 30 35.90 2.99 19.71
C PRO A 30 37.06 2.52 18.82
N ALA A 31 38.26 2.40 19.37
CA ALA A 31 39.41 1.91 18.59
C ALA A 31 39.12 0.55 18.00
N GLU A 32 39.64 0.29 16.75
CA GLU A 32 39.46 -0.98 16.04
C GLU A 32 39.78 -2.20 16.89
N LEU A 33 40.84 -2.08 17.76
CA LEU A 33 41.24 -3.16 18.64
C LEU A 33 40.19 -3.44 19.73
N THR A 34 39.62 -2.39 20.31
CA THR A 34 38.59 -2.47 21.36
C THR A 34 37.33 -3.18 20.83
N LEU A 35 36.88 -2.82 19.64
CA LEU A 35 35.72 -3.48 19.02
C LEU A 35 36.05 -4.92 18.56
N ALA A 36 37.25 -5.17 18.08
CA ALA A 36 37.69 -6.52 17.75
C ALA A 36 37.60 -7.45 18.97
N GLN A 37 38.04 -6.98 20.14
CA GLN A 37 37.91 -7.71 21.39
C GLN A 37 36.45 -7.88 21.81
N LYS A 38 35.62 -6.81 21.73
CA LYS A 38 34.20 -6.85 22.12
C LYS A 38 33.41 -7.82 21.30
N TYR A 39 33.62 -7.88 19.98
CA TYR A 39 32.89 -8.76 19.07
C TYR A 39 33.56 -10.10 18.80
N LEU A 40 34.71 -10.35 19.40
CA LEU A 40 35.53 -11.57 19.24
C LEU A 40 35.88 -11.85 17.76
N VAL A 41 36.27 -10.81 17.06
CA VAL A 41 36.70 -10.86 15.66
C VAL A 41 38.12 -10.30 15.49
N SER A 42 38.71 -10.49 14.31
CA SER A 42 40.03 -9.92 14.01
C SER A 42 39.97 -8.41 13.81
N ARG A 43 41.05 -7.69 14.16
CA ARG A 43 41.18 -6.26 13.89
C ARG A 43 40.94 -5.90 12.41
N PRO A 44 41.47 -6.66 11.41
CA PRO A 44 41.17 -6.41 10.01
C PRO A 44 39.66 -6.48 9.67
N THR A 45 38.87 -7.30 10.38
CA THR A 45 37.41 -7.36 10.22
C THR A 45 36.76 -6.04 10.60
N ILE A 46 37.15 -5.43 11.72
CA ILE A 46 36.66 -4.10 12.14
C ILE A 46 37.17 -2.99 11.20
N ALA A 47 38.43 -3.08 10.77
CA ALA A 47 38.97 -2.13 9.80
C ALA A 47 38.16 -2.12 8.48
N LYS A 48 37.72 -3.29 8.01
CA LYS A 48 36.83 -3.41 6.84
C LYS A 48 35.47 -2.75 7.10
N VAL A 49 34.87 -2.95 8.27
CA VAL A 49 33.60 -2.31 8.68
C VAL A 49 33.76 -0.78 8.70
N TYR A 50 34.84 -0.28 9.28
CA TYR A 50 35.10 1.16 9.33
C TYR A 50 35.38 1.78 7.97
N ASN A 51 36.02 1.05 7.05
CA ASN A 51 36.20 1.51 5.67
C ASN A 51 34.83 1.61 4.97
N GLN A 52 33.97 0.62 5.15
CA GLN A 52 32.63 0.62 4.57
C GLN A 52 31.76 1.79 5.10
N LEU A 53 31.84 2.08 6.41
CA LEU A 53 31.18 3.27 7.00
C LEU A 53 31.77 4.57 6.46
N GLN A 54 33.08 4.62 6.17
CA GLN A 54 33.74 5.76 5.57
C GLN A 54 33.36 5.96 4.11
N ASP A 55 33.27 4.87 3.34
CA ASP A 55 32.83 4.91 1.93
C ASP A 55 31.39 5.43 1.79
N GLU A 56 30.57 5.24 2.84
CA GLU A 56 29.22 5.79 2.94
C GLU A 56 29.18 7.21 3.54
N GLY A 57 30.33 7.79 3.89
CA GLY A 57 30.41 9.14 4.45
C GLY A 57 29.93 9.26 5.91
N LEU A 58 29.69 8.15 6.61
CA LEU A 58 29.23 8.15 7.98
C LEU A 58 30.35 8.48 8.98
N VAL A 59 31.58 8.16 8.63
CA VAL A 59 32.75 8.40 9.48
C VAL A 59 33.94 8.83 8.63
N GLN A 60 34.93 9.47 9.26
CA GLN A 60 36.21 9.83 8.66
C GLN A 60 37.36 9.30 9.51
N LYS A 61 38.28 8.57 8.89
CA LYS A 61 39.52 8.13 9.53
C LYS A 61 40.54 9.26 9.49
N THR A 62 41.03 9.66 10.64
CA THR A 62 42.07 10.69 10.81
C THR A 62 43.32 10.05 11.38
N LYS A 63 44.44 10.13 10.64
CA LYS A 63 45.72 9.54 11.07
C LYS A 63 46.15 10.12 12.43
N GLY A 64 46.33 9.25 13.42
CA GLY A 64 46.75 9.62 14.79
C GLY A 64 45.61 10.02 15.71
N LEU A 65 44.41 10.34 15.22
CA LEU A 65 43.24 10.73 16.00
C LEU A 65 42.21 9.64 16.16
N GLY A 66 42.09 8.72 15.16
CA GLY A 66 41.10 7.66 15.18
C GLY A 66 40.01 7.82 14.09
N THR A 67 38.86 7.23 14.33
CA THR A 67 37.70 7.31 13.42
C THR A 67 36.63 8.21 14.05
N ILE A 68 36.33 9.31 13.37
CA ILE A 68 35.39 10.35 13.86
C ILE A 68 34.07 10.17 13.08
N VAL A 69 32.94 10.28 13.76
CA VAL A 69 31.63 10.30 13.14
C VAL A 69 31.43 11.62 12.41
N THR A 70 31.29 11.54 11.09
CA THR A 70 31.04 12.69 10.20
C THR A 70 29.57 12.80 9.82
N HIS A 71 28.80 11.75 10.12
CA HIS A 71 27.36 11.76 9.86
C HIS A 71 26.71 12.92 10.61
N GLN A 72 26.33 13.93 9.85
CA GLN A 72 25.40 14.93 10.31
C GLN A 72 24.02 14.30 10.23
N HIS A 73 23.31 14.18 11.34
CA HIS A 73 21.88 14.30 11.23
C HIS A 73 21.65 15.65 10.57
N SER A 74 21.29 15.63 9.30
CA SER A 74 20.71 16.82 8.73
C SER A 74 19.46 17.08 9.59
N ASN A 75 19.48 18.14 10.40
CA ASN A 75 18.28 18.68 11.06
C ASN A 75 17.27 19.21 10.04
N THR A 76 17.33 18.71 8.81
CA THR A 76 16.34 18.97 7.76
C THR A 76 15.19 18.03 8.03
N THR A 77 14.28 18.46 8.88
CA THR A 77 13.00 17.76 9.04
C THR A 77 12.19 18.07 7.81
N TYR A 78 12.04 17.09 6.92
CA TYR A 78 11.19 17.21 5.74
C TYR A 78 9.72 17.35 6.15
N THR A 79 8.92 18.04 5.33
CA THR A 79 7.47 18.14 5.51
C THR A 79 6.78 17.48 4.33
N PHE A 80 6.00 16.44 4.57
CA PHE A 80 5.26 15.72 3.54
C PHE A 80 3.77 16.02 3.62
N GLY A 81 3.18 16.39 2.50
CA GLY A 81 1.73 16.57 2.35
C GLY A 81 1.02 15.23 2.15
N LEU A 82 -0.09 15.02 2.83
CA LEU A 82 -0.93 13.83 2.69
C LEU A 82 -2.20 14.20 1.92
N LEU A 83 -2.29 13.80 0.65
CA LEU A 83 -3.50 13.83 -0.18
C LEU A 83 -4.13 12.43 -0.20
N LEU A 84 -4.60 11.99 0.95
CA LEU A 84 -5.11 10.64 1.19
C LEU A 84 -6.53 10.69 1.74
N PRO A 85 -7.37 9.67 1.48
CA PRO A 85 -8.67 9.52 2.12
C PRO A 85 -8.53 9.52 3.65
N GLY A 86 -9.52 10.10 4.34
CA GLY A 86 -9.50 10.20 5.79
C GLY A 86 -9.98 8.93 6.50
N ALA A 87 -9.76 8.91 7.81
CA ALA A 87 -10.33 7.91 8.69
C ALA A 87 -11.87 7.95 8.59
N GLY A 88 -12.50 6.83 8.25
CA GLY A 88 -13.95 6.72 8.05
C GLY A 88 -14.41 6.62 6.60
N GLU A 89 -13.60 6.98 5.61
CA GLU A 89 -13.88 6.71 4.19
C GLU A 89 -13.37 5.34 3.75
N SER A 90 -12.22 4.94 4.27
CA SER A 90 -11.62 3.63 4.01
C SER A 90 -10.71 3.24 5.16
N GLU A 91 -10.93 2.07 5.76
CA GLU A 91 -10.08 1.59 6.86
C GLU A 91 -8.64 1.30 6.41
N ILE A 92 -8.41 0.91 5.14
CA ILE A 92 -7.05 0.73 4.63
C ILE A 92 -6.25 2.01 4.71
N PHE A 93 -6.87 3.17 4.40
CA PHE A 93 -6.20 4.45 4.52
C PHE A 93 -6.04 4.90 5.97
N SER A 94 -6.90 4.46 6.91
CA SER A 94 -6.63 4.67 8.33
C SER A 94 -5.32 3.98 8.74
N ILE A 95 -5.11 2.73 8.34
CA ILE A 95 -3.88 1.98 8.66
C ILE A 95 -2.66 2.64 7.98
N ILE A 96 -2.78 3.01 6.71
CA ILE A 96 -1.70 3.70 5.98
C ILE A 96 -1.34 5.03 6.64
N ASN A 97 -2.35 5.86 6.97
CA ASN A 97 -2.15 7.14 7.63
C ASN A 97 -1.51 6.98 9.02
N ASP A 98 -2.02 6.04 9.83
CA ASP A 98 -1.46 5.75 11.16
C ASP A 98 0.02 5.35 11.06
N GLN A 99 0.37 4.53 10.06
CA GLN A 99 1.75 4.12 9.83
C GLN A 99 2.64 5.29 9.37
N LEU A 100 2.17 6.14 8.45
CA LEU A 100 2.89 7.34 8.01
C LEU A 100 3.12 8.30 9.18
N LEU A 101 2.11 8.53 10.03
CA LEU A 101 2.21 9.39 11.20
C LEU A 101 3.16 8.80 12.26
N SER A 102 3.08 7.50 12.52
CA SER A 102 3.99 6.80 13.45
C SER A 102 5.45 6.93 13.02
N GLN A 103 5.75 6.80 11.74
CA GLN A 103 7.10 6.98 11.20
C GLN A 103 7.54 8.45 11.24
N SER A 104 6.61 9.40 11.13
CA SER A 104 6.86 10.83 11.33
C SER A 104 7.30 11.13 12.76
N GLU A 105 6.66 10.54 13.76
CA GLU A 105 7.04 10.69 15.18
C GLU A 105 8.44 10.13 15.48
N ALA A 106 8.92 9.17 14.71
CA ALA A 106 10.29 8.64 14.82
C ALA A 106 11.39 9.62 14.34
N GLY A 107 11.02 10.78 13.74
CA GLY A 107 11.85 11.98 13.73
C GLY A 107 12.59 12.33 12.45
N SER A 108 12.32 11.68 11.29
CA SER A 108 12.99 12.06 10.03
C SER A 108 12.18 13.02 9.14
N PHE A 109 10.89 13.16 9.39
CA PHE A 109 9.99 14.06 8.64
C PHE A 109 8.75 14.41 9.47
N ASN A 110 8.01 15.44 9.05
CA ASN A 110 6.68 15.76 9.55
C ASN A 110 5.64 15.46 8.48
N CYS A 111 4.46 15.02 8.90
CA CYS A 111 3.29 14.94 8.01
C CYS A 111 2.42 16.19 8.16
N LEU A 112 2.05 16.79 7.02
CA LEU A 112 1.07 17.85 6.94
C LEU A 112 -0.22 17.26 6.39
N TRP A 113 -1.26 17.27 7.20
CA TRP A 113 -2.59 16.81 6.82
C TRP A 113 -3.61 17.92 7.01
N GLU A 114 -4.17 18.44 5.91
CA GLU A 114 -5.16 19.52 5.90
C GLU A 114 -6.57 19.00 6.24
N GLY A 115 -6.78 17.70 6.20
CA GLY A 115 -8.03 17.06 6.49
C GLY A 115 -8.37 15.92 5.52
N ALA A 116 -9.48 15.24 5.81
CA ALA A 116 -9.98 14.16 4.97
C ALA A 116 -10.62 14.72 3.68
N THR A 117 -10.45 13.99 2.58
CA THR A 117 -11.19 14.26 1.32
C THR A 117 -12.59 13.61 1.37
N ALA A 118 -13.34 13.86 2.48
CA ALA A 118 -14.61 13.23 2.77
C ALA A 118 -15.81 14.03 2.22
N GLY A 119 -16.92 13.34 1.94
CA GLY A 119 -18.19 13.95 1.56
C GLY A 119 -18.69 13.57 0.18
N SER A 120 -19.57 14.39 -0.41
CA SER A 120 -20.07 14.17 -1.79
C SER A 120 -18.94 14.23 -2.81
N ALA A 121 -19.18 13.69 -4.01
CA ALA A 121 -18.20 13.72 -5.10
C ALA A 121 -17.65 15.13 -5.37
N GLU A 122 -18.52 16.14 -5.38
CA GLU A 122 -18.17 17.56 -5.61
C GLU A 122 -17.32 18.11 -4.47
N ILE A 123 -17.69 17.81 -3.23
CA ILE A 123 -16.90 18.23 -2.05
C ILE A 123 -15.51 17.60 -2.09
N ARG A 124 -15.41 16.32 -2.41
CA ARG A 124 -14.13 15.62 -2.52
C ARG A 124 -13.23 16.21 -3.59
N LYS A 125 -13.79 16.56 -4.78
CA LYS A 125 -13.06 17.26 -5.85
C LYS A 125 -12.51 18.59 -5.35
N MET A 126 -13.35 19.41 -4.73
CA MET A 126 -12.97 20.73 -4.23
C MET A 126 -11.88 20.63 -3.14
N LEU A 127 -12.03 19.71 -2.21
CA LEU A 127 -11.08 19.53 -1.11
C LEU A 127 -9.69 19.09 -1.61
N ILE A 128 -9.63 18.11 -2.52
CA ILE A 128 -8.34 17.61 -3.01
C ILE A 128 -7.58 18.70 -3.79
N GLU A 129 -8.28 19.53 -4.59
CA GLU A 129 -7.68 20.66 -5.29
C GLU A 129 -7.17 21.71 -4.31
N SER A 130 -7.99 22.09 -3.30
CA SER A 130 -7.62 23.06 -2.28
C SER A 130 -6.42 22.62 -1.45
N TYR A 131 -6.37 21.34 -1.04
CA TYR A 131 -5.25 20.82 -0.27
C TYR A 131 -3.98 20.71 -1.12
N CYS A 132 -4.10 20.30 -2.39
CA CYS A 132 -2.97 20.30 -3.32
C CYS A 132 -2.37 21.70 -3.47
N GLU A 133 -3.21 22.72 -3.70
CA GLU A 133 -2.77 24.11 -3.79
C GLU A 133 -2.12 24.60 -2.48
N SER A 134 -2.70 24.26 -1.33
CA SER A 134 -2.12 24.58 -0.02
C SER A 134 -0.72 23.99 0.15
N TYR A 135 -0.53 22.72 -0.21
CA TYR A 135 0.78 22.06 -0.09
C TYR A 135 1.83 22.65 -1.04
N ILE A 136 1.43 23.00 -2.27
CA ILE A 136 2.30 23.68 -3.24
C ILE A 136 2.72 25.05 -2.67
N ASN A 137 1.76 25.84 -2.16
CA ASN A 137 2.03 27.18 -1.60
C ASN A 137 2.92 27.11 -0.35
N LYS A 138 2.76 26.09 0.48
CA LYS A 138 3.60 25.81 1.66
C LYS A 138 4.96 25.22 1.31
N LYS A 139 5.18 24.87 0.04
CA LYS A 139 6.43 24.30 -0.46
C LYS A 139 6.84 23.06 0.34
N VAL A 140 5.89 22.11 0.50
CA VAL A 140 6.21 20.83 1.16
C VAL A 140 7.31 20.10 0.38
N ASP A 141 8.12 19.29 1.08
CA ASP A 141 9.26 18.61 0.48
C ASP A 141 8.85 17.39 -0.39
N GLY A 142 7.64 16.88 -0.19
CA GLY A 142 7.09 15.78 -0.96
C GLY A 142 5.62 15.55 -0.66
N ILE A 143 4.95 14.77 -1.50
CA ILE A 143 3.50 14.49 -1.37
C ILE A 143 3.25 12.99 -1.55
N PHE A 144 2.41 12.43 -0.68
CA PHE A 144 1.74 11.16 -0.86
C PHE A 144 0.33 11.40 -1.37
N PHE A 145 -0.02 10.79 -2.48
CA PHE A 145 -1.32 10.98 -3.11
C PHE A 145 -1.98 9.64 -3.43
N SER A 146 -3.22 9.45 -2.95
CA SER A 146 -4.10 8.40 -3.45
C SER A 146 -5.07 9.01 -4.47
N PRO A 147 -4.98 8.63 -5.76
CA PRO A 147 -5.87 9.14 -6.78
C PRO A 147 -7.35 8.94 -6.42
N LEU A 148 -8.18 9.95 -6.67
CA LEU A 148 -9.62 9.89 -6.40
C LEU A 148 -10.30 8.81 -7.24
N GLU A 149 -11.28 8.17 -6.65
CA GLU A 149 -12.22 7.25 -7.29
C GLU A 149 -13.66 7.60 -6.93
N ARG A 150 -14.63 6.99 -7.60
CA ARG A 150 -16.08 7.21 -7.40
C ARG A 150 -16.46 8.68 -7.51
N VAL A 151 -15.84 9.33 -8.45
CA VAL A 151 -16.06 10.73 -8.80
C VAL A 151 -16.05 10.80 -10.32
N GLN A 152 -17.06 11.42 -10.91
CA GLN A 152 -17.09 11.66 -12.34
C GLN A 152 -15.87 12.47 -12.76
N ASP A 153 -15.24 12.11 -13.88
CA ASP A 153 -14.02 12.75 -14.42
C ASP A 153 -12.80 12.64 -13.46
N ALA A 154 -12.77 11.60 -12.62
CA ALA A 154 -11.67 11.37 -11.66
C ALA A 154 -10.30 11.34 -12.34
N ASP A 155 -10.19 10.69 -13.50
CA ASP A 155 -8.92 10.52 -14.22
C ASP A 155 -8.33 11.86 -14.67
N GLU A 156 -9.18 12.77 -15.19
CA GLU A 156 -8.77 14.11 -15.60
C GLU A 156 -8.31 14.95 -14.40
N LEU A 157 -9.06 14.91 -13.31
CA LEU A 157 -8.71 15.63 -12.08
C LEU A 157 -7.42 15.07 -11.44
N ASN A 158 -7.28 13.75 -11.36
CA ASN A 158 -6.09 13.12 -10.84
C ASN A 158 -4.84 13.51 -11.65
N LEU A 159 -4.96 13.51 -12.98
CA LEU A 159 -3.88 13.97 -13.86
C LEU A 159 -3.54 15.44 -13.63
N LYS A 160 -4.55 16.32 -13.52
CA LYS A 160 -4.38 17.76 -13.23
C LYS A 160 -3.59 17.97 -11.93
N ILE A 161 -3.97 17.26 -10.85
CA ILE A 161 -3.30 17.33 -9.55
C ILE A 161 -1.83 16.86 -9.66
N CYS A 162 -1.59 15.71 -10.28
CA CYS A 162 -0.24 15.20 -10.47
C CYS A 162 0.64 16.17 -11.29
N THR A 163 0.08 16.76 -12.33
CA THR A 163 0.77 17.74 -13.17
C THR A 163 1.11 19.01 -12.37
N ALA A 164 0.18 19.55 -11.59
CA ALA A 164 0.43 20.72 -10.76
C ALA A 164 1.55 20.49 -9.72
N ILE A 165 1.58 19.31 -9.09
CA ILE A 165 2.64 18.91 -8.14
C ILE A 165 4.00 18.79 -8.87
N GLN A 166 3.99 18.18 -10.06
CA GLN A 166 5.20 18.00 -10.88
C GLN A 166 5.75 19.37 -11.35
N ASP A 167 4.89 20.27 -11.82
CA ASP A 167 5.27 21.61 -12.27
C ASP A 167 5.84 22.45 -11.12
N ALA A 168 5.37 22.21 -9.89
CA ALA A 168 5.95 22.80 -8.69
C ALA A 168 7.29 22.18 -8.28
N GLY A 169 7.76 21.13 -8.96
CA GLY A 169 9.01 20.44 -8.65
C GLY A 169 8.98 19.58 -7.39
N ILE A 170 7.79 19.32 -6.86
CA ILE A 170 7.61 18.56 -5.60
C ILE A 170 7.62 17.05 -5.91
N PRO A 171 8.45 16.24 -5.24
CA PRO A 171 8.43 14.79 -5.32
C PRO A 171 7.07 14.20 -4.95
N LEU A 172 6.58 13.24 -5.75
CA LEU A 172 5.27 12.62 -5.61
C LEU A 172 5.38 11.11 -5.61
N VAL A 173 4.69 10.46 -4.66
CA VAL A 173 4.46 9.02 -4.65
C VAL A 173 2.96 8.77 -4.62
N LEU A 174 2.48 7.98 -5.58
CA LEU A 174 1.11 7.50 -5.62
C LEU A 174 0.93 6.27 -4.74
N ILE A 175 -0.13 6.26 -3.95
CA ILE A 175 -0.48 5.16 -3.03
C ILE A 175 -1.76 4.47 -3.50
N ASP A 176 -1.78 3.14 -3.43
CA ASP A 176 -2.89 2.26 -3.73
C ASP A 176 -3.18 2.09 -5.22
N ARG A 177 -3.10 3.16 -6.02
CA ARG A 177 -3.48 3.09 -7.44
C ARG A 177 -2.71 4.07 -8.32
N ASN A 178 -2.65 3.72 -9.61
CA ASN A 178 -2.11 4.56 -10.65
C ASN A 178 -3.18 5.52 -11.21
N ILE A 179 -2.75 6.60 -11.86
CA ILE A 179 -3.58 7.53 -12.63
C ILE A 179 -3.68 7.14 -14.12
N ARG A 180 -2.97 6.11 -14.55
CA ARG A 180 -2.93 5.64 -15.93
C ARG A 180 -3.28 4.18 -16.01
N ILE A 181 -4.05 3.82 -17.04
CA ILE A 181 -4.38 2.44 -17.36
C ILE A 181 -3.32 1.87 -18.31
N SER A 182 -2.93 0.62 -18.10
CA SER A 182 -2.06 -0.09 -19.06
C SER A 182 -2.61 0.02 -20.50
N PRO A 183 -1.76 0.26 -21.53
CA PRO A 183 -0.31 0.17 -21.51
C PRO A 183 0.43 1.49 -21.20
N GLU A 184 -0.27 2.57 -20.86
CA GLU A 184 0.37 3.85 -20.55
C GLU A 184 1.21 3.73 -19.28
N ARG A 185 2.45 4.24 -19.35
CA ARG A 185 3.34 4.26 -18.19
C ARG A 185 3.02 5.45 -17.29
N CYS A 186 2.98 5.21 -15.99
CA CYS A 186 2.94 6.26 -15.00
C CYS A 186 4.26 7.04 -14.99
N ALA A 187 4.16 8.37 -14.91
CA ALA A 187 5.32 9.25 -14.74
C ALA A 187 5.78 9.37 -13.26
N PHE A 188 5.07 8.75 -12.34
CA PHE A 188 5.28 8.85 -10.88
C PHE A 188 5.59 7.48 -10.27
N ASP A 189 6.22 7.49 -9.11
CA ASP A 189 6.36 6.27 -8.30
C ASP A 189 4.98 5.84 -7.78
N VAL A 190 4.71 4.54 -7.82
CA VAL A 190 3.44 3.94 -7.39
C VAL A 190 3.72 2.79 -6.43
N VAL A 191 3.05 2.78 -5.29
CA VAL A 191 3.05 1.65 -4.37
C VAL A 191 1.61 1.16 -4.22
N SER A 192 1.37 -0.07 -4.62
CA SER A 192 0.04 -0.69 -4.61
C SER A 192 0.11 -2.17 -4.28
N VAL A 193 -1.04 -2.81 -4.25
CA VAL A 193 -1.16 -4.27 -4.18
C VAL A 193 -1.11 -4.86 -5.60
N ASP A 194 -0.61 -6.08 -5.73
CA ASP A 194 -0.77 -6.88 -6.94
C ASP A 194 -2.23 -7.29 -7.12
N ASN A 195 -3.00 -6.38 -7.75
CA ASN A 195 -4.43 -6.55 -7.98
C ASN A 195 -4.74 -7.72 -8.93
N PHE A 196 -3.83 -8.03 -9.87
CA PHE A 196 -4.01 -9.19 -10.75
C PHE A 196 -3.89 -10.49 -9.93
N ASN A 197 -2.85 -10.60 -9.10
CA ASN A 197 -2.70 -11.76 -8.22
C ASN A 197 -3.86 -11.87 -7.23
N ALA A 198 -4.32 -10.76 -6.65
CA ALA A 198 -5.47 -10.74 -5.73
C ALA A 198 -6.72 -11.32 -6.39
N GLY A 199 -7.06 -10.90 -7.62
CA GLY A 199 -8.16 -11.48 -8.39
C GLY A 199 -7.99 -12.97 -8.64
N SER A 200 -6.78 -13.39 -9.04
CA SER A 200 -6.45 -14.80 -9.30
C SER A 200 -6.60 -15.67 -8.06
N VAL A 201 -6.10 -15.22 -6.91
CA VAL A 201 -6.15 -15.98 -5.63
C VAL A 201 -7.58 -16.13 -5.15
N MET A 202 -8.39 -15.06 -5.19
CA MET A 202 -9.80 -15.11 -4.80
C MET A 202 -10.61 -16.03 -5.71
N ALA A 203 -10.40 -15.95 -7.03
CA ALA A 203 -11.06 -16.84 -7.99
C ALA A 203 -10.66 -18.29 -7.75
N LYS A 204 -9.35 -18.56 -7.60
CA LYS A 204 -8.86 -19.90 -7.29
C LYS A 204 -9.51 -20.47 -6.03
N HIS A 205 -9.59 -19.67 -4.96
CA HIS A 205 -10.22 -20.10 -3.71
C HIS A 205 -11.67 -20.55 -3.93
N LEU A 206 -12.50 -19.75 -4.59
CA LEU A 206 -13.91 -20.10 -4.83
C LEU A 206 -14.05 -21.31 -5.75
N LEU A 207 -13.22 -21.45 -6.78
CA LEU A 207 -13.19 -22.64 -7.65
C LEU A 207 -12.78 -23.90 -6.87
N ASP A 208 -11.80 -23.80 -5.98
CA ASP A 208 -11.37 -24.90 -5.10
C ASP A 208 -12.47 -25.30 -4.10
N GLN A 209 -13.37 -24.36 -3.72
CA GLN A 209 -14.57 -24.64 -2.93
C GLN A 209 -15.70 -25.29 -3.74
N GLY A 210 -15.54 -25.49 -5.03
CA GLY A 210 -16.53 -26.15 -5.89
C GLY A 210 -17.44 -25.23 -6.68
N CYS A 211 -17.22 -23.90 -6.63
CA CYS A 211 -17.96 -22.98 -7.48
C CYS A 211 -17.71 -23.32 -8.96
N GLU A 212 -18.78 -23.39 -9.75
CA GLU A 212 -18.73 -23.62 -11.20
C GLU A 212 -18.80 -22.32 -11.99
N GLU A 213 -19.45 -21.31 -11.44
CA GLU A 213 -19.62 -19.97 -12.01
C GLU A 213 -19.14 -18.92 -11.03
N LEU A 214 -18.36 -17.96 -11.53
CA LEU A 214 -17.91 -16.82 -10.75
C LEU A 214 -18.49 -15.54 -11.29
N HIS A 215 -18.91 -14.65 -10.40
CA HIS A 215 -19.33 -13.28 -10.68
C HIS A 215 -18.41 -12.28 -9.99
N PHE A 216 -18.26 -11.11 -10.60
CA PHE A 216 -17.58 -9.98 -9.99
C PHE A 216 -18.55 -8.81 -9.85
N PHE A 217 -18.72 -8.33 -8.61
CA PHE A 217 -19.63 -7.24 -8.27
C PHE A 217 -18.86 -5.98 -7.85
N TYR A 218 -19.17 -4.85 -8.49
CA TYR A 218 -18.53 -3.57 -8.22
C TYR A 218 -19.50 -2.41 -8.43
N ARG A 219 -19.19 -1.25 -7.83
CA ARG A 219 -19.98 -0.02 -7.98
C ARG A 219 -19.49 0.77 -9.19
N PRO A 220 -20.35 1.63 -9.81
CA PRO A 220 -19.93 2.58 -10.83
C PRO A 220 -18.79 3.48 -10.37
N ASP A 221 -18.00 3.98 -11.31
CA ASP A 221 -16.87 4.89 -11.09
C ASP A 221 -15.81 4.36 -10.10
N SER A 222 -15.72 3.06 -9.95
CA SER A 222 -14.69 2.39 -9.16
C SER A 222 -13.31 2.56 -9.82
N ALA A 223 -12.24 2.48 -9.01
CA ALA A 223 -10.87 2.66 -9.48
C ALA A 223 -10.45 1.64 -10.54
N SER A 224 -9.55 2.04 -11.45
CA SER A 224 -8.99 1.17 -12.51
C SER A 224 -8.22 -0.05 -11.99
N SER A 225 -7.84 -0.08 -10.71
CA SER A 225 -7.28 -1.27 -10.04
C SER A 225 -8.22 -2.49 -10.11
N ILE A 226 -9.54 -2.25 -10.24
CA ILE A 226 -10.54 -3.30 -10.42
C ILE A 226 -10.35 -4.05 -11.73
N ASP A 227 -9.94 -3.39 -12.81
CA ASP A 227 -9.71 -4.02 -14.12
C ASP A 227 -8.59 -5.08 -14.05
N LEU A 228 -7.57 -4.82 -13.23
CA LEU A 228 -6.52 -5.80 -12.96
C LEU A 228 -7.05 -7.00 -12.17
N ARG A 229 -7.93 -6.77 -11.17
CA ARG A 229 -8.59 -7.87 -10.43
C ARG A 229 -9.46 -8.71 -11.35
N ILE A 230 -10.27 -8.07 -12.20
CA ILE A 230 -11.09 -8.75 -13.23
C ILE A 230 -10.20 -9.56 -14.16
N SER A 231 -9.07 -9.02 -14.60
CA SER A 231 -8.12 -9.72 -15.46
C SER A 231 -7.52 -10.95 -14.78
N GLY A 232 -7.18 -10.85 -13.48
CA GLY A 232 -6.69 -11.97 -12.69
C GLY A 232 -7.75 -13.06 -12.48
N ILE A 233 -9.01 -12.68 -12.24
CA ILE A 233 -10.14 -13.62 -12.14
C ILE A 233 -10.31 -14.35 -13.46
N ARG A 234 -10.34 -13.62 -14.58
CA ARG A 234 -10.49 -14.19 -15.93
C ARG A 234 -9.40 -15.20 -16.22
N ASP A 235 -8.14 -14.82 -16.03
CA ASP A 235 -6.99 -15.71 -16.24
C ASP A 235 -7.10 -17.01 -15.44
N MET A 236 -7.55 -16.93 -14.18
CA MET A 236 -7.71 -18.10 -13.33
C MET A 236 -8.87 -19.00 -13.80
N VAL A 237 -10.02 -18.42 -14.18
CA VAL A 237 -11.18 -19.16 -14.67
C VAL A 237 -10.87 -19.84 -16.01
N GLU A 238 -10.18 -19.14 -16.92
CA GLU A 238 -9.78 -19.67 -18.22
C GLU A 238 -8.75 -20.81 -18.09
N LYS A 239 -7.83 -20.74 -17.15
CA LYS A 239 -6.89 -21.83 -16.80
C LYS A 239 -7.62 -23.11 -16.35
N GLN A 240 -8.84 -23.01 -15.83
CA GLN A 240 -9.70 -24.14 -15.50
C GLN A 240 -10.59 -24.59 -16.66
N GLY A 241 -10.35 -24.08 -17.88
CA GLY A 241 -11.11 -24.41 -19.08
C GLY A 241 -12.53 -23.83 -19.11
N ARG A 242 -12.81 -22.79 -18.32
CA ARG A 242 -14.12 -22.12 -18.24
C ARG A 242 -14.02 -20.71 -18.82
N LEU A 243 -15.16 -20.05 -19.03
CA LEU A 243 -15.23 -18.70 -19.59
C LEU A 243 -15.63 -17.70 -18.50
N PHE A 244 -14.96 -16.56 -18.50
CA PHE A 244 -15.32 -15.39 -17.71
C PHE A 244 -15.53 -14.21 -18.67
N THR A 245 -16.78 -13.81 -18.84
CA THR A 245 -17.21 -12.84 -19.86
C THR A 245 -17.83 -11.59 -19.21
N ALA A 246 -18.27 -10.64 -20.03
CA ALA A 246 -19.01 -9.47 -19.55
C ALA A 246 -20.30 -9.85 -18.79
N ASN A 247 -20.90 -11.01 -19.07
CA ASN A 247 -22.09 -11.49 -18.35
C ASN A 247 -21.81 -11.86 -16.88
N ASN A 248 -20.55 -12.02 -16.52
CA ASN A 248 -20.12 -12.31 -15.15
C ASN A 248 -19.80 -11.03 -14.36
N LEU A 249 -19.87 -9.85 -15.01
CA LEU A 249 -19.56 -8.55 -14.41
C LEU A 249 -20.85 -7.81 -14.06
N PHE A 250 -21.02 -7.47 -12.78
CA PHE A 250 -22.16 -6.75 -12.26
C PHE A 250 -21.72 -5.39 -11.73
N CYS A 251 -21.94 -4.34 -12.54
CA CYS A 251 -21.68 -2.96 -12.16
C CYS A 251 -22.99 -2.29 -11.72
N GLY A 252 -23.15 -1.98 -10.43
CA GLY A 252 -24.39 -1.40 -9.95
C GLY A 252 -24.42 -1.12 -8.45
N ASN A 253 -25.58 -0.67 -7.96
CA ASN A 253 -25.80 -0.48 -6.53
C ASN A 253 -26.18 -1.81 -5.87
N PRO A 254 -25.41 -2.32 -4.90
CA PRO A 254 -25.76 -3.56 -4.18
C PRO A 254 -27.03 -3.47 -3.33
N GLU A 255 -27.57 -2.26 -3.06
CA GLU A 255 -28.85 -2.06 -2.37
C GLU A 255 -30.08 -2.20 -3.30
N ASP A 256 -29.86 -2.11 -4.62
CA ASP A 256 -30.94 -2.24 -5.59
C ASP A 256 -31.30 -3.72 -5.80
N LEU A 257 -32.34 -4.17 -5.11
CA LEU A 257 -32.80 -5.56 -5.14
C LEU A 257 -33.20 -5.99 -6.57
N GLU A 258 -33.75 -5.08 -7.39
CA GLU A 258 -34.12 -5.40 -8.78
C GLU A 258 -32.88 -5.58 -9.67
N PHE A 259 -31.79 -4.87 -9.34
CA PHE A 259 -30.51 -5.10 -9.99
C PHE A 259 -29.88 -6.42 -9.53
N VAL A 260 -29.88 -6.69 -8.22
CA VAL A 260 -29.31 -7.91 -7.62
C VAL A 260 -30.03 -9.17 -8.14
N LYS A 261 -31.35 -9.14 -8.32
CA LYS A 261 -32.14 -10.23 -8.93
C LYS A 261 -31.69 -10.62 -10.33
N LYS A 262 -31.02 -9.73 -11.08
CA LYS A 262 -30.48 -10.04 -12.40
C LYS A 262 -29.28 -10.99 -12.33
N MET A 263 -28.66 -11.14 -11.18
CA MET A 263 -27.60 -12.12 -10.98
C MET A 263 -28.22 -13.51 -10.98
N LYS A 264 -27.84 -14.32 -11.96
CA LYS A 264 -28.27 -15.71 -12.00
C LYS A 264 -27.43 -16.51 -10.99
N ILE A 265 -28.04 -16.86 -9.87
CA ILE A 265 -27.40 -17.68 -8.85
C ILE A 265 -27.86 -19.10 -9.01
N THR A 266 -26.91 -20.01 -9.33
CA THR A 266 -27.14 -21.45 -9.29
C THR A 266 -26.75 -21.93 -7.89
N SER A 267 -27.73 -22.42 -7.13
CA SER A 267 -27.54 -22.84 -5.73
C SER A 267 -26.38 -23.83 -5.58
N GLY A 268 -25.49 -23.57 -4.63
CA GLY A 268 -24.33 -24.39 -4.34
C GLY A 268 -23.21 -24.39 -5.40
N LYS A 269 -23.29 -23.53 -6.44
CA LYS A 269 -22.32 -23.50 -7.54
C LYS A 269 -21.81 -22.13 -7.93
N THR A 270 -22.39 -21.07 -7.38
CA THR A 270 -22.03 -19.69 -7.69
C THR A 270 -21.12 -19.10 -6.63
N GLY A 271 -20.04 -18.47 -7.07
CA GLY A 271 -19.18 -17.65 -6.25
C GLY A 271 -19.21 -16.19 -6.69
N ILE A 272 -19.27 -15.27 -5.74
CA ILE A 272 -19.25 -13.82 -6.00
C ILE A 272 -18.01 -13.21 -5.35
N ILE A 273 -17.23 -12.51 -6.17
CA ILE A 273 -16.11 -11.69 -5.71
C ILE A 273 -16.57 -10.23 -5.74
N CYS A 274 -16.56 -9.55 -4.61
CA CYS A 274 -16.90 -8.14 -4.52
C CYS A 274 -15.65 -7.27 -4.59
N ALA A 275 -15.79 -6.09 -5.18
CA ALA A 275 -14.68 -5.14 -5.33
C ALA A 275 -14.07 -4.68 -3.99
N ASN A 276 -14.86 -4.66 -2.92
CA ASN A 276 -14.42 -4.41 -1.54
C ASN A 276 -15.42 -4.96 -0.52
N ASP A 277 -15.01 -4.99 0.74
CA ASP A 277 -15.83 -5.50 1.86
C ASP A 277 -17.12 -4.71 2.07
N SER A 278 -17.08 -3.40 1.87
CA SER A 278 -18.28 -2.55 1.99
C SER A 278 -19.35 -2.95 0.95
N THR A 279 -18.95 -3.21 -0.28
CA THR A 279 -19.86 -3.70 -1.32
C THR A 279 -20.34 -5.13 -1.00
N ALA A 280 -19.47 -5.99 -0.49
CA ALA A 280 -19.80 -7.35 -0.10
C ALA A 280 -20.83 -7.38 1.04
N ALA A 281 -20.63 -6.60 2.09
CA ALA A 281 -21.53 -6.55 3.26
C ALA A 281 -22.94 -6.12 2.86
N VAL A 282 -23.06 -5.10 2.00
CA VAL A 282 -24.37 -4.64 1.51
C VAL A 282 -25.01 -5.67 0.60
N LEU A 283 -24.23 -6.27 -0.32
CA LEU A 283 -24.73 -7.33 -1.22
C LEU A 283 -25.22 -8.55 -0.44
N MET A 284 -24.51 -8.96 0.61
CA MET A 284 -24.92 -10.06 1.50
C MET A 284 -26.30 -9.78 2.14
N SER A 285 -26.51 -8.54 2.60
CA SER A 285 -27.80 -8.14 3.16
C SER A 285 -28.91 -8.16 2.11
N SER A 286 -28.64 -7.74 0.88
CA SER A 286 -29.60 -7.74 -0.22
C SER A 286 -29.93 -9.16 -0.70
N LEU A 287 -28.97 -10.06 -0.73
CA LEU A 287 -29.18 -11.48 -1.02
C LEU A 287 -30.02 -12.18 0.05
N ASP A 288 -29.75 -11.91 1.32
CA ASP A 288 -30.56 -12.41 2.46
C ASP A 288 -32.02 -11.93 2.34
N ALA A 289 -32.25 -10.65 2.00
CA ALA A 289 -33.58 -10.11 1.76
C ALA A 289 -34.31 -10.75 0.55
N LEU A 290 -33.58 -11.28 -0.39
CA LEU A 290 -34.09 -12.02 -1.55
C LEU A 290 -34.27 -13.53 -1.28
N GLY A 291 -33.95 -14.00 -0.08
CA GLY A 291 -34.07 -15.41 0.31
C GLY A 291 -32.92 -16.29 -0.25
N VAL A 292 -31.80 -15.70 -0.64
CA VAL A 292 -30.59 -16.42 -1.06
C VAL A 292 -29.72 -16.66 0.16
N GLU A 293 -29.45 -17.92 0.49
CA GLU A 293 -28.67 -18.30 1.66
C GLU A 293 -27.18 -18.35 1.33
N ILE A 294 -26.40 -17.50 2.03
CA ILE A 294 -24.94 -17.51 1.93
C ILE A 294 -24.40 -18.75 2.62
N CYS A 295 -23.34 -19.35 2.08
CA CYS A 295 -22.73 -20.64 2.44
C CYS A 295 -23.53 -21.87 1.99
N SER A 296 -24.77 -21.71 1.50
CA SER A 296 -25.58 -22.79 0.95
C SER A 296 -25.86 -22.58 -0.55
N ASP A 297 -26.39 -21.43 -0.92
CA ASP A 297 -26.72 -21.11 -2.33
C ASP A 297 -25.54 -20.45 -3.03
N VAL A 298 -24.80 -19.59 -2.32
CA VAL A 298 -23.74 -18.76 -2.89
C VAL A 298 -22.58 -18.58 -1.93
N LEU A 299 -21.35 -18.54 -2.46
CA LEU A 299 -20.15 -18.14 -1.73
C LEU A 299 -19.76 -16.71 -2.08
N ILE A 300 -19.27 -15.95 -1.08
CA ILE A 300 -18.90 -14.54 -1.28
C ILE A 300 -17.51 -14.26 -0.73
N CYS A 301 -16.71 -13.51 -1.53
CA CYS A 301 -15.43 -12.95 -1.11
C CYS A 301 -15.46 -11.42 -1.23
N GLY A 302 -14.88 -10.74 -0.25
CA GLY A 302 -14.63 -9.31 -0.24
C GLY A 302 -13.16 -8.97 -0.52
N TYR A 303 -12.82 -7.71 -0.30
CA TYR A 303 -11.47 -7.15 -0.46
C TYR A 303 -11.28 -6.02 0.55
N ASP A 304 -10.12 -5.90 1.15
CA ASP A 304 -9.63 -4.95 2.17
C ASP A 304 -9.49 -5.54 3.58
N ASP A 305 -10.16 -6.63 3.90
CA ASP A 305 -10.19 -7.28 5.23
C ASP A 305 -10.53 -6.31 6.36
N MET A 306 -11.65 -5.60 6.19
CA MET A 306 -12.15 -4.59 7.13
C MET A 306 -12.48 -5.19 8.50
N LYS A 307 -12.29 -4.41 9.57
CA LYS A 307 -12.52 -4.90 10.95
C LYS A 307 -13.91 -5.47 11.18
N TYR A 308 -14.95 -4.94 10.52
CA TYR A 308 -16.32 -5.44 10.64
C TYR A 308 -16.56 -6.75 9.88
N SER A 309 -15.74 -7.13 8.91
CA SER A 309 -15.93 -8.30 8.04
C SER A 309 -16.05 -9.61 8.83
N LYS A 310 -15.35 -9.72 9.96
CA LYS A 310 -15.45 -10.86 10.88
C LYS A 310 -16.71 -10.87 11.77
N HIS A 311 -17.48 -9.78 11.78
CA HIS A 311 -18.67 -9.60 12.63
C HIS A 311 -19.98 -9.57 11.83
N LEU A 312 -19.93 -9.78 10.51
CA LEU A 312 -21.13 -9.94 9.70
C LEU A 312 -21.87 -11.24 10.08
N LYS A 313 -23.14 -11.36 9.71
CA LYS A 313 -23.97 -12.57 9.94
C LYS A 313 -23.27 -13.86 9.51
N HIS A 314 -22.61 -13.83 8.36
CA HIS A 314 -21.60 -14.80 7.93
C HIS A 314 -20.28 -14.04 7.82
N SER A 315 -19.30 -14.43 8.60
CA SER A 315 -18.00 -13.75 8.60
C SER A 315 -17.38 -13.80 7.20
N LEU A 316 -17.00 -12.61 6.67
CA LEU A 316 -16.63 -12.42 5.27
C LEU A 316 -15.19 -12.84 5.02
N THR A 317 -15.00 -13.79 4.10
CA THR A 317 -13.69 -14.06 3.48
C THR A 317 -13.28 -12.83 2.68
N SER A 318 -12.08 -12.33 2.91
CA SER A 318 -11.61 -11.10 2.28
C SER A 318 -10.13 -11.17 1.94
N PHE A 319 -9.72 -10.43 0.92
CA PHE A 319 -8.32 -10.27 0.58
C PHE A 319 -7.73 -9.10 1.38
N ARG A 320 -6.71 -9.39 2.20
CA ARG A 320 -6.02 -8.42 3.05
C ARG A 320 -4.88 -7.75 2.29
N GLN A 321 -4.87 -6.43 2.30
CA GLN A 321 -3.79 -5.62 1.78
C GLN A 321 -2.69 -5.40 2.83
N PRO A 322 -1.40 -5.38 2.46
CA PRO A 322 -0.29 -5.11 3.37
C PRO A 322 -0.13 -3.59 3.60
N CYS A 323 -1.13 -2.95 4.24
CA CYS A 323 -1.24 -1.48 4.33
C CYS A 323 -0.04 -0.82 5.01
N GLU A 324 0.49 -1.43 6.09
CA GLU A 324 1.67 -0.91 6.78
C GLU A 324 2.91 -0.92 5.87
N GLU A 325 3.06 -1.98 5.08
CA GLU A 325 4.19 -2.10 4.15
C GLU A 325 4.05 -1.15 2.96
N ILE A 326 2.81 -0.92 2.48
CA ILE A 326 2.53 0.12 1.47
C ILE A 326 3.03 1.47 1.96
N ALA A 327 2.74 1.85 3.22
CA ALA A 327 3.21 3.10 3.81
C ALA A 327 4.75 3.15 3.91
N ASN A 328 5.38 2.09 4.43
CA ASN A 328 6.83 2.02 4.60
C ASN A 328 7.57 2.18 3.27
N ILE A 329 7.18 1.43 2.26
CA ILE A 329 7.78 1.49 0.92
C ILE A 329 7.52 2.86 0.26
N SER A 330 6.35 3.47 0.49
CA SER A 330 6.05 4.81 -0.01
C SER A 330 6.99 5.86 0.58
N ILE A 331 7.28 5.78 1.89
CA ILE A 331 8.27 6.65 2.55
C ILE A 331 9.65 6.45 1.91
N GLU A 332 10.10 5.20 1.73
CA GLU A 332 11.40 4.92 1.12
C GLU A 332 11.52 5.51 -0.29
N LEU A 333 10.48 5.37 -1.12
CA LEU A 333 10.47 5.94 -2.46
C LEU A 333 10.51 7.47 -2.43
N LEU A 334 9.72 8.11 -1.58
CA LEU A 334 9.72 9.58 -1.45
C LEU A 334 11.08 10.09 -0.97
N MET A 335 11.69 9.45 0.03
CA MET A 335 13.04 9.78 0.51
C MET A 335 14.12 9.58 -0.57
N ARG A 336 13.94 8.62 -1.50
CA ARG A 336 14.82 8.46 -2.67
C ARG A 336 14.64 9.61 -3.66
N ARG A 337 13.40 10.08 -3.90
CA ARG A 337 13.09 11.21 -4.76
C ARG A 337 13.69 12.51 -4.26
N LEU A 338 13.70 12.74 -2.94
CA LEU A 338 14.35 13.90 -2.35
C LEU A 338 15.86 14.00 -2.65
N LYS A 339 16.52 12.84 -2.80
CA LYS A 339 17.94 12.80 -3.15
C LYS A 339 18.18 13.03 -4.64
N ASP A 340 17.27 12.57 -5.49
CA ASP A 340 17.35 12.68 -6.94
C ASP A 340 15.96 12.48 -7.56
N ASN A 341 15.30 13.59 -7.89
CA ASN A 341 13.94 13.58 -8.44
C ASN A 341 13.87 13.15 -9.92
N ASN A 342 15.00 13.12 -10.63
CA ASN A 342 15.07 12.79 -12.06
C ASN A 342 15.16 11.28 -12.35
N ARG A 343 15.02 10.42 -11.33
CA ARG A 343 15.04 8.97 -11.50
C ARG A 343 13.84 8.47 -12.29
N PHE A 344 14.02 7.34 -12.98
CA PHE A 344 12.90 6.64 -13.60
C PHE A 344 11.84 6.28 -12.54
N PRO A 345 10.56 6.44 -12.89
CA PRO A 345 9.47 6.02 -12.02
C PRO A 345 9.52 4.53 -11.70
N ILE A 346 9.13 4.17 -10.49
CA ILE A 346 9.09 2.79 -10.00
C ILE A 346 7.66 2.46 -9.62
N THR A 347 7.15 1.33 -10.12
CA THR A 347 5.90 0.73 -9.65
C THR A 347 6.23 -0.50 -8.82
N ILE A 348 5.76 -0.52 -7.58
CA ILE A 348 5.89 -1.65 -6.67
C ILE A 348 4.50 -2.19 -6.37
N ASN A 349 4.30 -3.47 -6.68
CA ASN A 349 3.08 -4.20 -6.38
C ASN A 349 3.38 -5.21 -5.27
N LEU A 350 2.78 -5.01 -4.11
CA LEU A 350 2.98 -5.85 -2.93
C LEU A 350 2.02 -7.04 -2.93
N ALA A 351 2.48 -8.17 -2.45
CA ALA A 351 1.63 -9.33 -2.25
C ALA A 351 0.73 -9.12 -1.02
N GLY A 352 -0.56 -9.41 -1.17
CA GLY A 352 -1.49 -9.54 -0.07
C GLY A 352 -1.84 -11.00 0.20
N GLU A 353 -2.80 -11.24 1.08
CA GLU A 353 -3.24 -12.59 1.44
C GLU A 353 -4.77 -12.70 1.51
N ILE A 354 -5.31 -13.88 1.22
CA ILE A 354 -6.73 -14.16 1.44
C ILE A 354 -6.94 -14.63 2.88
N VAL A 355 -7.86 -14.00 3.59
CA VAL A 355 -8.29 -14.36 4.94
C VAL A 355 -9.60 -15.12 4.82
N ILE A 356 -9.52 -16.44 4.89
CA ILE A 356 -10.66 -17.34 4.69
C ILE A 356 -11.55 -17.33 5.93
N ARG A 357 -12.88 -17.18 5.71
CA ARG A 357 -13.92 -17.21 6.73
C ARG A 357 -15.16 -17.96 6.21
N GLU A 358 -16.27 -17.88 6.94
CA GLU A 358 -17.50 -18.64 6.67
C GLU A 358 -18.08 -18.36 5.28
N SER A 359 -18.14 -17.09 4.84
CA SER A 359 -18.87 -16.67 3.62
C SER A 359 -18.39 -17.32 2.31
N SER A 360 -17.25 -17.98 2.33
CA SER A 360 -16.70 -18.69 1.17
C SER A 360 -16.46 -20.19 1.40
N GLN A 361 -17.20 -20.77 2.34
CA GLN A 361 -17.17 -22.20 2.62
C GLN A 361 -18.60 -22.74 2.55
N PHE A 362 -18.85 -23.79 1.77
CA PHE A 362 -20.15 -24.48 1.80
C PHE A 362 -20.30 -25.24 3.11
N LEU A 363 -21.50 -25.16 3.71
CA LEU A 363 -21.89 -25.87 4.93
C LEU A 363 -22.30 -27.31 4.65
#